data_0d4d06df353c03a9dd4ff27b43a4a671
#
_entry.id   0d4d06df353c03a9dd4ff27b43a4a671
#
_cell.length_a   1.000
_cell.length_b   1.000
_cell.length_c   1.000
_cell.angle_alpha   90.00
_cell.angle_beta   90.00
_cell.angle_gamma   90.00
#
_symmetry.space_group_name_H-M   'P 1'
#
loop_
_entity.id
_entity.type
_entity.pdbx_description
1 polymer ?
#
loop_
_entity_poly.entity_id
_entity_poly.type
_entity_poly.pdbx_seq_one_letter_code
_entity_poly.pdbx_strand_id
1 'polypeptide(L)'
;MKRKVAFVAVAMMLGVAVCCGTALWAQGTGATQPAAQPPRTKIALINLNQVVKSYKKYQSFQDEFKGVVKEWDAKLQQLKTQMDAETVKAQAQGLTQEQKDAITASLKTYQRQMQDLSDNAKSVLGKKEADQITILYKEIRSGVEAWAKARDLEMVMLYNDVPPAEAETPAAIGRRLTTTGCLPMFMVPGMDITNDVITMMNNWYDTTASRPGAAPAGH
;
A
#
# COMPACT_ATOMS: atom_id res chain seq x y z
N MET A 1 -45.06 3.34 88.23
CA MET A 1 -45.10 3.01 86.81
C MET A 1 -44.50 4.09 85.86
N LYS A 2 -44.06 5.28 86.32
CA LYS A 2 -43.55 6.38 85.47
C LYS A 2 -42.05 6.37 85.22
N ARG A 3 -41.25 5.59 85.91
CA ARG A 3 -39.77 5.54 85.73
C ARG A 3 -39.23 4.52 84.67
N LYS A 4 -40.03 3.52 84.35
CA LYS A 4 -39.63 2.49 83.35
C LYS A 4 -39.78 2.93 81.87
N VAL A 5 -40.69 3.90 81.65
CA VAL A 5 -40.89 4.41 80.28
C VAL A 5 -39.79 5.38 79.84
N ALA A 6 -39.21 6.11 80.81
CA ALA A 6 -38.14 7.04 80.52
C ALA A 6 -36.80 6.35 80.05
N PHE A 7 -36.52 5.15 80.62
CA PHE A 7 -35.30 4.38 80.20
C PHE A 7 -35.38 3.75 78.81
N VAL A 8 -36.57 3.36 78.41
CA VAL A 8 -36.78 2.78 77.06
C VAL A 8 -36.63 3.86 75.97
N ALA A 9 -37.09 5.07 76.26
CA ALA A 9 -37.03 6.19 75.33
C ALA A 9 -35.55 6.68 75.11
N VAL A 10 -34.72 6.66 76.16
CA VAL A 10 -33.31 7.03 76.08
C VAL A 10 -32.49 5.97 75.37
N ALA A 11 -32.82 4.70 75.57
CA ALA A 11 -32.13 3.59 74.84
C ALA A 11 -32.45 3.60 73.31
N MET A 12 -33.69 4.00 72.93
CA MET A 12 -34.05 4.11 71.52
C MET A 12 -33.35 5.32 70.82
N MET A 13 -33.15 6.43 71.50
CA MET A 13 -32.43 7.57 70.92
C MET A 13 -30.98 7.34 70.77
N LEU A 14 -30.31 6.59 71.60
CA LEU A 14 -28.94 6.22 71.50
C LEU A 14 -28.69 5.22 70.33
N GLY A 15 -29.65 4.32 70.09
CA GLY A 15 -29.55 3.37 68.95
C GLY A 15 -29.64 4.03 67.57
N VAL A 16 -30.47 5.05 67.40
CA VAL A 16 -30.66 5.78 66.17
C VAL A 16 -29.45 6.67 65.85
N ALA A 17 -28.85 7.27 66.88
CA ALA A 17 -27.64 8.10 66.66
C ALA A 17 -26.39 7.28 66.20
N VAL A 18 -26.24 6.03 66.66
CA VAL A 18 -25.15 5.15 66.26
C VAL A 18 -25.34 4.64 64.83
N CYS A 19 -26.54 4.36 64.38
CA CYS A 19 -26.82 3.95 63.00
C CYS A 19 -26.64 5.10 62.01
N CYS A 20 -26.95 6.34 62.35
CA CYS A 20 -26.71 7.50 61.50
C CYS A 20 -25.21 7.87 61.41
N GLY A 21 -24.43 7.64 62.47
CA GLY A 21 -22.99 7.92 62.47
C GLY A 21 -22.18 7.00 61.60
N THR A 22 -22.58 5.75 61.47
CA THR A 22 -21.87 4.79 60.58
C THR A 22 -22.21 4.99 59.12
N ALA A 23 -23.36 5.55 58.78
CA ALA A 23 -23.72 5.87 57.40
C ALA A 23 -22.95 7.09 56.85
N LEU A 24 -22.56 8.05 57.70
CA LEU A 24 -21.78 9.21 57.32
C LEU A 24 -20.29 8.89 57.09
N TRP A 25 -19.78 7.82 57.68
CA TRP A 25 -18.40 7.39 57.46
C TRP A 25 -18.22 6.48 56.20
N ALA A 26 -19.29 5.88 55.71
CA ALA A 26 -19.27 5.06 54.50
C ALA A 26 -19.31 5.89 53.20
N GLN A 27 -19.63 7.20 53.27
CA GLN A 27 -19.63 8.09 52.12
C GLN A 27 -18.30 8.82 51.88
N GLY A 28 -17.28 8.63 52.70
CA GLY A 28 -16.04 9.38 52.67
C GLY A 28 -14.88 8.66 51.99
N THR A 29 -15.01 7.41 51.57
CA THR A 29 -13.97 6.67 50.87
C THR A 29 -14.47 6.04 49.56
N GLY A 30 -15.25 6.80 48.80
CA GLY A 30 -15.28 6.63 47.38
C GLY A 30 -13.90 7.04 46.87
N ALA A 31 -12.91 6.17 47.02
CA ALA A 31 -11.76 6.25 46.16
C ALA A 31 -12.32 6.30 44.74
N THR A 32 -12.33 7.48 44.14
CA THR A 32 -12.54 7.66 42.72
C THR A 32 -11.42 6.84 42.11
N GLN A 33 -11.70 5.56 41.87
CA GLN A 33 -10.82 4.72 41.08
C GLN A 33 -10.63 5.51 39.79
N PRO A 34 -9.41 5.97 39.46
CA PRO A 34 -9.20 6.73 38.25
C PRO A 34 -9.88 5.92 37.17
N ALA A 35 -10.86 6.50 36.49
CA ALA A 35 -11.56 5.84 35.39
C ALA A 35 -10.47 5.27 34.52
N ALA A 36 -10.41 3.93 34.40
CA ALA A 36 -9.41 3.25 33.61
C ALA A 36 -9.46 3.92 32.24
N GLN A 37 -8.41 4.65 31.88
CA GLN A 37 -8.35 5.31 30.60
C GLN A 37 -8.59 4.20 29.57
N PRO A 38 -9.53 4.37 28.64
CA PRO A 38 -9.77 3.35 27.63
C PRO A 38 -8.43 3.02 26.97
N PRO A 39 -8.16 1.76 26.72
CA PRO A 39 -6.90 1.36 26.11
C PRO A 39 -6.71 2.17 24.84
N ARG A 40 -5.61 2.91 24.73
CA ARG A 40 -5.29 3.68 23.54
C ARG A 40 -4.78 2.69 22.50
N THR A 41 -5.56 2.49 21.44
CA THR A 41 -5.18 1.68 20.30
C THR A 41 -3.95 2.28 19.63
N LYS A 42 -2.89 1.50 19.47
CA LYS A 42 -1.66 1.92 18.83
C LYS A 42 -1.82 1.77 17.32
N ILE A 43 -2.19 2.85 16.65
CA ILE A 43 -2.41 2.91 15.21
C ILE A 43 -1.30 3.70 14.55
N ALA A 44 -0.80 3.20 13.42
CA ALA A 44 0.09 3.94 12.53
C ALA A 44 -0.54 4.08 11.14
N LEU A 45 -0.03 5.04 10.37
CA LEU A 45 -0.45 5.34 9.01
C LEU A 45 0.72 5.12 8.05
N ILE A 46 0.43 4.63 6.85
CA ILE A 46 1.44 4.41 5.82
C ILE A 46 0.91 4.82 4.44
N ASN A 47 1.71 5.58 3.70
CA ASN A 47 1.45 5.90 2.30
C ASN A 47 2.08 4.85 1.39
N LEU A 48 1.29 3.85 0.99
CA LEU A 48 1.76 2.74 0.17
C LEU A 48 2.35 3.20 -1.17
N ASN A 49 1.74 4.20 -1.82
CA ASN A 49 2.24 4.71 -3.10
C ASN A 49 3.63 5.33 -2.97
N GLN A 50 3.87 6.05 -1.88
CA GLN A 50 5.18 6.62 -1.61
C GLN A 50 6.21 5.52 -1.30
N VAL A 51 5.83 4.50 -0.52
CA VAL A 51 6.69 3.34 -0.25
C VAL A 51 7.09 2.66 -1.55
N VAL A 52 6.13 2.32 -2.41
CA VAL A 52 6.40 1.66 -3.70
C VAL A 52 7.35 2.49 -4.56
N LYS A 53 7.06 3.78 -4.76
CA LYS A 53 7.88 4.67 -5.60
C LYS A 53 9.31 4.85 -5.09
N SER A 54 9.50 4.83 -3.76
CA SER A 54 10.79 5.04 -3.12
C SER A 54 11.56 3.75 -2.85
N TYR A 55 10.94 2.59 -3.09
CA TYR A 55 11.58 1.29 -2.90
C TYR A 55 12.53 0.98 -4.05
N LYS A 56 13.82 0.77 -3.76
CA LYS A 56 14.87 0.51 -4.75
C LYS A 56 14.56 -0.69 -5.65
N LYS A 57 13.92 -1.72 -5.13
CA LYS A 57 13.49 -2.88 -5.91
C LYS A 57 12.49 -2.50 -7.00
N TYR A 58 11.57 -1.58 -6.73
CA TYR A 58 10.67 -1.06 -7.76
C TYR A 58 11.44 -0.35 -8.88
N GLN A 59 12.45 0.44 -8.54
CA GLN A 59 13.31 1.09 -9.54
C GLN A 59 14.03 0.05 -10.39
N SER A 60 14.60 -0.99 -9.77
CA SER A 60 15.21 -2.11 -10.50
C SER A 60 14.22 -2.81 -11.44
N PHE A 61 13.01 -3.05 -11.00
CA PHE A 61 11.94 -3.62 -11.83
C PHE A 61 11.56 -2.72 -12.99
N GLN A 62 11.50 -1.40 -12.78
CA GLN A 62 11.25 -0.43 -13.85
C GLN A 62 12.35 -0.45 -14.92
N ASP A 63 13.61 -0.57 -14.53
CA ASP A 63 14.73 -0.59 -15.48
C ASP A 63 14.77 -1.92 -16.23
N GLU A 64 14.50 -3.04 -15.57
CA GLU A 64 14.34 -4.33 -16.23
C GLU A 64 13.16 -4.31 -17.23
N PHE A 65 12.03 -3.74 -16.85
CA PHE A 65 10.86 -3.61 -17.71
C PHE A 65 11.15 -2.77 -18.96
N LYS A 66 11.83 -1.63 -18.79
CA LYS A 66 12.29 -0.80 -19.91
C LYS A 66 13.22 -1.57 -20.86
N GLY A 67 14.09 -2.44 -20.32
CA GLY A 67 14.94 -3.31 -21.11
C GLY A 67 14.13 -4.24 -22.00
N VAL A 68 13.15 -4.94 -21.41
CA VAL A 68 12.26 -5.84 -22.14
C VAL A 68 11.44 -5.10 -23.21
N VAL A 69 10.89 -3.92 -22.89
CA VAL A 69 10.17 -3.09 -23.87
C VAL A 69 11.05 -2.75 -25.07
N LYS A 70 12.30 -2.32 -24.82
CA LYS A 70 13.26 -2.03 -25.92
C LYS A 70 13.54 -3.23 -26.82
N GLU A 71 13.60 -4.43 -26.27
CA GLU A 71 13.79 -5.65 -27.06
C GLU A 71 12.59 -5.92 -27.99
N TRP A 72 11.37 -5.73 -27.49
CA TRP A 72 10.16 -5.88 -28.29
C TRP A 72 10.05 -4.80 -29.37
N ASP A 73 10.34 -3.55 -29.03
CA ASP A 73 10.36 -2.44 -29.97
C ASP A 73 11.38 -2.67 -31.11
N ALA A 74 12.58 -3.19 -30.79
CA ALA A 74 13.58 -3.52 -31.79
C ALA A 74 13.08 -4.59 -32.76
N LYS A 75 12.39 -5.64 -32.27
CA LYS A 75 11.81 -6.69 -33.12
C LYS A 75 10.70 -6.14 -34.03
N LEU A 76 9.84 -5.30 -33.48
CA LEU A 76 8.78 -4.64 -34.28
C LEU A 76 9.36 -3.73 -35.33
N GLN A 77 10.39 -2.95 -35.00
CA GLN A 77 11.06 -2.07 -35.95
C GLN A 77 11.77 -2.87 -37.08
N GLN A 78 12.37 -4.01 -36.76
CA GLN A 78 12.96 -4.91 -37.76
C GLN A 78 11.90 -5.42 -38.75
N LEU A 79 10.75 -5.90 -38.26
CA LEU A 79 9.65 -6.36 -39.13
C LEU A 79 9.09 -5.23 -39.99
N LYS A 80 8.95 -4.03 -39.38
CA LYS A 80 8.52 -2.85 -40.13
C LYS A 80 9.49 -2.52 -41.27
N THR A 81 10.78 -2.53 -41.01
CA THR A 81 11.82 -2.28 -42.07
C THR A 81 11.73 -3.32 -43.19
N GLN A 82 11.48 -4.60 -42.88
CA GLN A 82 11.28 -5.64 -43.88
C GLN A 82 10.02 -5.40 -44.69
N MET A 83 8.91 -5.03 -44.04
CA MET A 83 7.66 -4.71 -44.72
C MET A 83 7.80 -3.48 -45.64
N ASP A 84 8.49 -2.45 -45.18
CA ASP A 84 8.74 -1.23 -45.96
C ASP A 84 9.61 -1.57 -47.23
N ALA A 85 10.62 -2.42 -47.06
CA ALA A 85 11.43 -2.88 -48.20
C ALA A 85 10.61 -3.65 -49.24
N GLU A 86 9.70 -4.53 -48.84
CA GLU A 86 8.78 -5.21 -49.73
C GLU A 86 7.76 -4.25 -50.41
N THR A 87 7.33 -3.24 -49.67
CA THR A 87 6.44 -2.19 -50.20
C THR A 87 7.13 -1.39 -51.29
N VAL A 88 8.42 -1.06 -51.12
CA VAL A 88 9.24 -0.42 -52.18
C VAL A 88 9.36 -1.31 -53.40
N LYS A 89 9.60 -2.62 -53.23
CA LYS A 89 9.63 -3.58 -54.35
C LYS A 89 8.30 -3.62 -55.11
N ALA A 90 7.18 -3.56 -54.39
CA ALA A 90 5.83 -3.52 -55.01
C ALA A 90 5.59 -2.32 -55.93
N GLN A 91 6.32 -1.23 -55.74
CA GLN A 91 6.23 -0.01 -56.54
C GLN A 91 7.10 -0.01 -57.77
N ALA A 92 7.95 -1.03 -57.97
CA ALA A 92 8.82 -1.13 -59.13
C ALA A 92 8.02 -1.33 -60.44
N GLN A 93 8.45 -0.66 -61.52
CA GLN A 93 7.83 -0.82 -62.84
C GLN A 93 8.25 -2.14 -63.46
N GLY A 94 7.35 -2.76 -64.27
CA GLY A 94 7.66 -3.96 -65.02
C GLY A 94 7.52 -5.30 -64.30
N LEU A 95 6.90 -5.31 -63.09
CA LEU A 95 6.65 -6.55 -62.35
C LEU A 95 5.66 -7.46 -63.08
N THR A 96 5.97 -8.74 -63.16
CA THR A 96 5.04 -9.79 -63.62
C THR A 96 3.92 -9.99 -62.58
N GLN A 97 2.80 -10.59 -63.03
CA GLN A 97 1.68 -10.89 -62.10
C GLN A 97 2.12 -11.80 -60.96
N GLU A 98 2.91 -12.81 -61.27
CA GLU A 98 3.45 -13.74 -60.27
C GLU A 98 4.33 -13.03 -59.20
N GLN A 99 5.14 -12.06 -59.61
CA GLN A 99 5.95 -11.24 -58.67
C GLN A 99 5.05 -10.35 -57.78
N LYS A 100 3.97 -9.77 -58.32
CA LYS A 100 3.02 -8.99 -57.54
C LYS A 100 2.28 -9.83 -56.54
N ASP A 101 1.88 -11.03 -56.90
CA ASP A 101 1.19 -11.97 -56.01
C ASP A 101 2.11 -12.44 -54.85
N ALA A 102 3.40 -12.74 -55.18
CA ALA A 102 4.38 -13.09 -54.18
C ALA A 102 4.65 -11.96 -53.17
N ILE A 103 4.82 -10.71 -53.63
CA ILE A 103 5.00 -9.54 -52.77
C ILE A 103 3.77 -9.33 -51.88
N THR A 104 2.56 -9.44 -52.46
CA THR A 104 1.31 -9.30 -51.71
C THR A 104 1.22 -10.36 -50.60
N ALA A 105 1.57 -11.60 -50.88
CA ALA A 105 1.62 -12.68 -49.89
C ALA A 105 2.63 -12.40 -48.76
N SER A 106 3.82 -11.88 -49.14
CA SER A 106 4.86 -11.49 -48.17
C SER A 106 4.35 -10.35 -47.24
N LEU A 107 3.77 -9.31 -47.79
CA LEU A 107 3.22 -8.20 -47.03
C LEU A 107 2.14 -8.65 -46.04
N LYS A 108 1.22 -9.54 -46.46
CA LYS A 108 0.22 -10.14 -45.55
C LYS A 108 0.89 -10.95 -44.45
N THR A 109 1.97 -11.65 -44.74
CA THR A 109 2.72 -12.42 -43.75
C THR A 109 3.38 -11.50 -42.72
N TYR A 110 4.03 -10.41 -43.13
CA TYR A 110 4.61 -9.43 -42.22
C TYR A 110 3.57 -8.75 -41.38
N GLN A 111 2.42 -8.40 -41.93
CA GLN A 111 1.31 -7.81 -41.16
C GLN A 111 0.84 -8.76 -40.03
N ARG A 112 0.68 -10.06 -40.32
CA ARG A 112 0.32 -11.07 -39.31
C ARG A 112 1.40 -11.20 -38.27
N GLN A 113 2.66 -11.30 -38.68
CA GLN A 113 3.80 -11.39 -37.75
C GLN A 113 3.88 -10.18 -36.82
N MET A 114 3.64 -8.96 -37.34
CA MET A 114 3.61 -7.76 -36.52
C MET A 114 2.47 -7.78 -35.50
N GLN A 115 1.29 -8.23 -35.92
CA GLN A 115 0.13 -8.38 -35.02
C GLN A 115 0.42 -9.41 -33.92
N ASP A 116 0.90 -10.60 -34.31
CA ASP A 116 1.21 -11.68 -33.37
C ASP A 116 2.30 -11.25 -32.39
N LEU A 117 3.33 -10.53 -32.88
CA LEU A 117 4.40 -10.01 -32.05
C LEU A 117 3.89 -8.96 -31.05
N SER A 118 3.01 -8.05 -31.50
CA SER A 118 2.40 -7.03 -30.66
C SER A 118 1.53 -7.66 -29.57
N ASP A 119 0.71 -8.64 -29.92
CA ASP A 119 -0.17 -9.31 -28.95
C ASP A 119 0.62 -10.14 -27.94
N ASN A 120 1.68 -10.82 -28.39
CA ASN A 120 2.58 -11.54 -27.51
C ASN A 120 3.33 -10.58 -26.57
N ALA A 121 3.83 -9.44 -27.07
CA ALA A 121 4.48 -8.42 -26.27
C ALA A 121 3.55 -7.91 -25.17
N LYS A 122 2.28 -7.55 -25.50
CA LYS A 122 1.29 -7.10 -24.52
C LYS A 122 1.04 -8.15 -23.44
N SER A 123 0.90 -9.41 -23.84
CA SER A 123 0.67 -10.52 -22.91
C SER A 123 1.85 -10.73 -21.96
N VAL A 124 3.07 -10.79 -22.49
CA VAL A 124 4.28 -11.00 -21.69
C VAL A 124 4.55 -9.80 -20.75
N LEU A 125 4.44 -8.58 -21.28
CA LEU A 125 4.65 -7.37 -20.49
C LEU A 125 3.59 -7.22 -19.40
N GLY A 126 2.32 -7.46 -19.71
CA GLY A 126 1.24 -7.40 -18.73
C GLY A 126 1.40 -8.43 -17.62
N LYS A 127 1.80 -9.67 -17.95
CA LYS A 127 2.10 -10.69 -16.96
C LYS A 127 3.28 -10.27 -16.07
N LYS A 128 4.38 -9.80 -16.68
CA LYS A 128 5.56 -9.35 -15.93
C LYS A 128 5.23 -8.22 -14.96
N GLU A 129 4.45 -7.23 -15.39
CA GLU A 129 3.99 -6.13 -14.56
C GLU A 129 3.16 -6.63 -13.37
N ALA A 130 2.19 -7.51 -13.62
CA ALA A 130 1.34 -8.09 -12.58
C ALA A 130 2.16 -8.90 -11.55
N ASP A 131 3.12 -9.71 -12.02
CA ASP A 131 4.00 -10.48 -11.15
C ASP A 131 4.88 -9.55 -10.29
N GLN A 132 5.47 -8.51 -10.87
CA GLN A 132 6.29 -7.53 -10.17
C GLN A 132 5.51 -6.76 -9.09
N ILE A 133 4.29 -6.31 -9.42
CA ILE A 133 3.41 -5.63 -8.45
C ILE A 133 3.05 -6.59 -7.30
N THR A 134 2.76 -7.83 -7.61
CA THR A 134 2.41 -8.84 -6.61
C THR A 134 3.58 -9.10 -5.64
N ILE A 135 4.80 -9.23 -6.17
CA ILE A 135 6.01 -9.42 -5.37
C ILE A 135 6.23 -8.21 -4.46
N LEU A 136 6.19 -7.00 -5.02
CA LEU A 136 6.38 -5.75 -4.24
C LEU A 136 5.37 -5.62 -3.13
N TYR A 137 4.09 -5.87 -3.42
CA TYR A 137 3.03 -5.77 -2.42
C TYR A 137 3.24 -6.76 -1.26
N LYS A 138 3.58 -8.02 -1.57
CA LYS A 138 3.84 -9.05 -0.56
C LYS A 138 5.04 -8.68 0.32
N GLU A 139 6.12 -8.20 -0.27
CA GLU A 139 7.32 -7.79 0.47
C GLU A 139 7.07 -6.57 1.35
N ILE A 140 6.41 -5.54 0.81
CA ILE A 140 6.06 -4.35 1.60
C ILE A 140 5.15 -4.74 2.75
N ARG A 141 4.14 -5.57 2.51
CA ARG A 141 3.24 -6.07 3.57
C ARG A 141 4.01 -6.80 4.67
N SER A 142 4.93 -7.70 4.31
CA SER A 142 5.76 -8.41 5.28
C SER A 142 6.68 -7.47 6.05
N GLY A 143 7.26 -6.48 5.38
CA GLY A 143 8.07 -5.45 6.02
C GLY A 143 7.27 -4.60 7.01
N VAL A 144 6.08 -4.15 6.62
CA VAL A 144 5.17 -3.40 7.50
C VAL A 144 4.77 -4.24 8.70
N GLU A 145 4.45 -5.52 8.51
CA GLU A 145 4.09 -6.43 9.59
C GLU A 145 5.25 -6.61 10.60
N ALA A 146 6.46 -6.83 10.10
CA ALA A 146 7.65 -6.96 10.94
C ALA A 146 7.93 -5.66 11.72
N TRP A 147 7.80 -4.51 11.06
CA TRP A 147 8.00 -3.20 11.68
C TRP A 147 6.95 -2.91 12.76
N ALA A 148 5.68 -3.24 12.49
CA ALA A 148 4.57 -3.06 13.42
C ALA A 148 4.71 -3.94 14.66
N LYS A 149 5.04 -5.22 14.49
CA LYS A 149 5.28 -6.16 15.60
C LYS A 149 6.43 -5.71 16.50
N ALA A 150 7.52 -5.23 15.91
CA ALA A 150 8.68 -4.75 16.67
C ALA A 150 8.38 -3.51 17.55
N ARG A 151 7.30 -2.78 17.27
CA ARG A 151 6.87 -1.57 17.98
C ARG A 151 5.55 -1.72 18.72
N ASP A 152 5.03 -2.95 18.77
CA ASP A 152 3.80 -3.26 19.48
C ASP A 152 2.61 -2.41 18.98
N LEU A 153 2.52 -2.24 17.65
CA LEU A 153 1.39 -1.61 17.00
C LEU A 153 0.25 -2.62 16.81
N GLU A 154 -0.97 -2.19 17.05
CA GLU A 154 -2.17 -3.00 16.87
C GLU A 154 -2.72 -2.92 15.45
N MET A 155 -2.49 -1.80 14.76
CA MET A 155 -3.02 -1.58 13.41
C MET A 155 -2.12 -0.65 12.61
N VAL A 156 -1.96 -0.94 11.32
CA VAL A 156 -1.40 -0.02 10.33
C VAL A 156 -2.43 0.21 9.24
N MET A 157 -2.82 1.46 9.05
CA MET A 157 -3.81 1.86 8.06
C MET A 157 -3.13 2.48 6.84
N LEU A 158 -3.60 2.07 5.66
CA LEU A 158 -3.16 2.67 4.41
C LEU A 158 -3.83 4.02 4.20
N TYR A 159 -3.05 5.03 3.84
CA TYR A 159 -3.58 6.26 3.30
C TYR A 159 -2.93 6.58 1.96
N ASN A 160 -3.65 7.29 1.12
CA ASN A 160 -3.18 7.68 -0.20
C ASN A 160 -3.36 9.20 -0.35
N ASP A 161 -2.32 9.93 -0.04
CA ASP A 161 -2.33 11.39 -0.15
C ASP A 161 -1.17 11.90 -1.01
N VAL A 162 -1.34 13.10 -1.51
CA VAL A 162 -0.28 13.83 -2.22
C VAL A 162 0.74 14.38 -1.23
N PRO A 163 1.98 14.63 -1.67
CA PRO A 163 2.98 15.28 -0.82
C PRO A 163 2.44 16.57 -0.21
N PRO A 164 2.84 16.94 1.02
CA PRO A 164 2.36 18.13 1.72
C PRO A 164 2.48 19.41 0.89
N ALA A 165 3.52 19.55 0.08
CA ALA A 165 3.74 20.69 -0.81
C ALA A 165 2.64 20.85 -1.88
N GLU A 166 1.94 19.80 -2.24
CA GLU A 166 0.85 19.82 -3.23
C GLU A 166 -0.54 19.70 -2.59
N ALA A 167 -0.61 19.49 -1.28
CA ALA A 167 -1.83 19.12 -0.57
C ALA A 167 -2.96 20.15 -0.66
N GLU A 168 -2.61 21.43 -0.82
CA GLU A 168 -3.55 22.55 -0.86
C GLU A 168 -3.90 23.00 -2.29
N THR A 169 -3.40 22.31 -3.31
CA THR A 169 -3.79 22.63 -4.68
C THR A 169 -5.24 22.22 -4.96
N PRO A 170 -6.01 22.99 -5.78
CA PRO A 170 -7.39 22.63 -6.13
C PRO A 170 -7.53 21.22 -6.69
N ALA A 171 -6.55 20.77 -7.48
CA ALA A 171 -6.53 19.42 -8.04
C ALA A 171 -6.33 18.32 -6.97
N ALA A 172 -5.50 18.58 -5.96
CA ALA A 172 -5.31 17.68 -4.83
C ALA A 172 -6.55 17.61 -3.94
N ILE A 173 -7.15 18.77 -3.66
CA ILE A 173 -8.41 18.86 -2.91
C ILE A 173 -9.52 18.09 -3.66
N GLY A 174 -9.68 18.29 -4.96
CA GLY A 174 -10.64 17.58 -5.78
C GLY A 174 -10.44 16.05 -5.72
N ARG A 175 -9.20 15.58 -5.82
CA ARG A 175 -8.87 14.15 -5.66
C ARG A 175 -9.24 13.62 -4.27
N ARG A 176 -8.94 14.35 -3.20
CA ARG A 176 -9.29 13.96 -1.82
C ARG A 176 -10.80 13.81 -1.63
N LEU A 177 -11.59 14.70 -2.21
CA LEU A 177 -13.05 14.66 -2.11
C LEU A 177 -13.67 13.48 -2.86
N THR A 178 -12.98 12.94 -3.87
CA THR A 178 -13.49 11.83 -4.70
C THR A 178 -12.83 10.47 -4.39
N THR A 179 -11.74 10.45 -3.62
CA THR A 179 -11.04 9.20 -3.28
C THR A 179 -11.76 8.47 -2.16
N THR A 180 -12.07 7.21 -2.40
CA THR A 180 -12.55 6.29 -1.35
C THR A 180 -11.34 5.71 -0.62
N GLY A 181 -11.22 5.98 0.68
CA GLY A 181 -10.13 5.45 1.50
C GLY A 181 -9.92 6.23 2.79
N CYS A 182 -8.94 5.82 3.58
CA CYS A 182 -8.54 6.56 4.76
C CYS A 182 -7.71 7.77 4.34
N LEU A 183 -8.29 8.96 4.47
CA LEU A 183 -7.60 10.23 4.29
C LEU A 183 -7.60 10.97 5.63
N PRO A 184 -6.55 10.86 6.45
CA PRO A 184 -6.49 11.54 7.72
C PRO A 184 -6.43 13.04 7.49
N MET A 185 -7.40 13.79 8.06
CA MET A 185 -7.35 15.25 8.06
C MET A 185 -6.34 15.80 9.07
N PHE A 186 -6.03 15.00 10.09
CA PHE A 186 -5.05 15.31 11.12
C PHE A 186 -4.39 14.01 11.58
N MET A 187 -3.07 14.06 11.77
CA MET A 187 -2.30 13.00 12.42
C MET A 187 -1.25 13.62 13.34
N VAL A 188 -1.04 12.96 14.45
CA VAL A 188 0.02 13.37 15.39
C VAL A 188 1.39 13.02 14.78
N PRO A 189 2.43 13.86 14.95
CA PRO A 189 3.78 13.52 14.53
C PRO A 189 4.20 12.14 15.05
N GLY A 190 4.77 11.32 14.17
CA GLY A 190 5.18 9.94 14.49
C GLY A 190 4.13 8.87 14.22
N MET A 191 2.89 9.21 13.84
CA MET A 191 1.92 8.22 13.36
C MET A 191 2.19 7.77 11.92
N ASP A 192 2.78 8.61 11.09
CA ASP A 192 3.18 8.25 9.73
C ASP A 192 4.52 7.52 9.76
N ILE A 193 4.48 6.24 9.41
CA ILE A 193 5.64 5.35 9.38
C ILE A 193 6.22 5.17 7.97
N THR A 194 5.74 5.92 7.00
CA THR A 194 6.10 5.75 5.58
C THR A 194 7.61 5.79 5.37
N ASN A 195 8.29 6.81 5.88
CA ASN A 195 9.74 6.98 5.70
C ASN A 195 10.57 5.93 6.45
N ASP A 196 10.11 5.52 7.62
CA ASP A 196 10.78 4.47 8.41
C ASP A 196 10.72 3.13 7.66
N VAL A 197 9.55 2.79 7.11
CA VAL A 197 9.37 1.58 6.31
C VAL A 197 10.20 1.64 5.03
N ILE A 198 10.22 2.77 4.32
CA ILE A 198 11.07 2.96 3.13
C ILE A 198 12.53 2.72 3.47
N THR A 199 13.02 3.32 4.55
CA THR A 199 14.41 3.17 4.99
C THR A 199 14.74 1.71 5.32
N MET A 200 13.89 1.06 6.08
CA MET A 200 14.05 -0.36 6.43
C MET A 200 14.06 -1.25 5.19
N MET A 201 13.11 -1.08 4.29
CA MET A 201 12.98 -1.88 3.07
C MET A 201 14.19 -1.70 2.14
N ASN A 202 14.67 -0.46 1.98
CA ASN A 202 15.83 -0.17 1.16
C ASN A 202 17.12 -0.74 1.76
N ASN A 203 17.30 -0.67 3.07
CA ASN A 203 18.43 -1.29 3.76
C ASN A 203 18.40 -2.81 3.61
N TRP A 204 17.22 -3.41 3.73
CA TRP A 204 17.06 -4.85 3.52
C TRP A 204 17.38 -5.25 2.07
N TYR A 205 16.91 -4.49 1.08
CA TYR A 205 17.22 -4.71 -0.32
C TYR A 205 18.72 -4.64 -0.59
N ASP A 206 19.40 -3.60 -0.09
CA ASP A 206 20.85 -3.42 -0.26
C ASP A 206 21.64 -4.59 0.35
N THR A 207 21.23 -5.09 1.51
CA THR A 207 21.90 -6.22 2.17
C THR A 207 21.66 -7.55 1.48
N THR A 208 20.50 -7.74 0.85
CA THR A 208 20.17 -8.95 0.09
C THR A 208 20.77 -8.92 -1.32
N ALA A 209 20.77 -7.78 -1.99
CA ALA A 209 21.36 -7.60 -3.31
C ALA A 209 22.90 -7.70 -3.27
N SER A 210 23.52 -7.34 -2.13
CA SER A 210 24.98 -7.39 -1.95
C SER A 210 25.52 -8.80 -1.62
N ARG A 211 24.64 -9.81 -1.43
CA ARG A 211 25.08 -11.20 -1.23
C ARG A 211 25.35 -11.87 -2.58
N PRO A 212 26.62 -12.24 -2.90
CA PRO A 212 26.93 -13.00 -4.10
C PRO A 212 26.20 -14.35 -4.03
N GLY A 213 25.25 -14.59 -4.93
CA GLY A 213 24.54 -15.87 -5.03
C GLY A 213 23.06 -15.86 -4.60
N ALA A 214 22.49 -14.76 -4.21
CA ALA A 214 21.04 -14.65 -4.05
C ALA A 214 20.39 -14.51 -5.43
N ALA A 215 20.13 -15.63 -6.09
CA ALA A 215 19.20 -15.67 -7.21
C ALA A 215 17.86 -15.08 -6.73
N PRO A 216 17.12 -14.31 -7.57
CA PRO A 216 15.80 -13.86 -7.21
C PRO A 216 14.97 -15.08 -6.87
N ALA A 217 14.43 -15.14 -5.64
CA ALA A 217 13.52 -16.19 -5.22
C ALA A 217 12.26 -16.09 -6.08
N GLY A 218 12.28 -16.80 -7.20
CA GLY A 218 11.10 -17.12 -7.96
C GLY A 218 10.36 -18.24 -7.23
N HIS A 219 9.22 -17.93 -6.69
CA HIS A 219 8.18 -18.89 -6.34
C HIS A 219 6.85 -18.40 -6.89
#